data_66fb7ca2d49e56e021d3727689d9d0d6
#
_entry.id   66fb7ca2d49e56e021d3727689d9d0d6
#
_cell.length_a   1.000
_cell.length_b   1.000
_cell.length_c   1.000
_cell.angle_alpha   90.00
_cell.angle_beta   90.00
_cell.angle_gamma   90.00
#
_symmetry.space_group_name_H-M   'P 1'
#
loop_
_entity.id
_entity.type
_entity.pdbx_description
1 polymer ?
#
loop_
_entity_poly.entity_id
_entity_poly.type
_entity_poly.pdbx_seq_one_letter_code
_entity_poly.pdbx_strand_id
1 'polypeptide(L)'
;MREQGVDASTLGLRYGLFGAEPWTEGMRHKIEAVLFLTAVDFYGLSEIIGPGVAVECAEARSGLHINEDHFLPEIVDQAGEPLLPGTEGELVLTTLTKEALPAFRYRTGDVTSLSPEPCKCGRTTVRMARIKGRTDDMLIIKGVNVYPSQVEAALLAVEDLAPHYQLVVDRTHGFPNLEVHVEPAESVAQRWGRFDPAHPEVAALRHKVGDRLRAALALNPEIVIEAPRTIPRSEGKAVRVIEKK
;
A
#
# COMPACT_ATOMS: atom_id res chain seq x y z
N MET A 1 1.56 -10.97 -21.12
CA MET A 1 1.40 -10.21 -22.38
C MET A 1 2.67 -10.19 -23.19
N ARG A 2 3.78 -9.60 -22.73
CA ARG A 2 5.04 -9.58 -23.51
C ARG A 2 5.54 -10.97 -23.88
N GLU A 3 5.49 -11.93 -22.97
CA GLU A 3 5.89 -13.33 -23.23
C GLU A 3 5.00 -14.05 -24.24
N GLN A 4 3.77 -13.58 -24.43
CA GLN A 4 2.80 -14.14 -25.38
C GLN A 4 2.69 -13.34 -26.67
N GLY A 5 3.52 -12.32 -26.86
CA GLY A 5 3.52 -11.47 -28.06
C GLY A 5 2.25 -10.61 -28.23
N VAL A 6 1.47 -10.38 -27.15
CA VAL A 6 0.26 -9.56 -27.21
C VAL A 6 0.63 -8.09 -27.10
N ASP A 7 0.29 -7.30 -28.12
CA ASP A 7 0.39 -5.85 -28.10
C ASP A 7 -0.80 -5.25 -27.37
N ALA A 8 -0.56 -4.72 -26.17
CA ALA A 8 -1.61 -4.13 -25.33
C ALA A 8 -2.29 -2.91 -25.98
N SER A 9 -1.60 -2.18 -26.87
CA SER A 9 -2.15 -1.01 -27.56
C SER A 9 -3.31 -1.38 -28.49
N THR A 10 -3.39 -2.62 -28.95
CA THR A 10 -4.44 -3.13 -29.86
C THR A 10 -5.68 -3.60 -29.13
N LEU A 11 -5.66 -3.71 -27.80
CA LEU A 11 -6.78 -4.26 -27.02
C LEU A 11 -7.93 -3.27 -26.82
N GLY A 12 -7.75 -1.99 -27.16
CA GLY A 12 -8.77 -0.96 -27.00
C GLY A 12 -9.18 -0.69 -25.55
N LEU A 13 -8.34 -1.06 -24.57
CA LEU A 13 -8.57 -0.78 -23.16
C LEU A 13 -8.51 0.73 -22.92
N ARG A 14 -9.52 1.27 -22.24
CA ARG A 14 -9.57 2.71 -21.92
C ARG A 14 -9.31 2.98 -20.45
N TYR A 15 -9.85 2.16 -19.58
CA TYR A 15 -9.75 2.27 -18.13
C TYR A 15 -9.38 0.92 -17.52
N GLY A 16 -8.60 0.97 -16.45
CA GLY A 16 -8.31 -0.15 -15.56
C GLY A 16 -8.67 0.22 -14.13
N LEU A 17 -9.41 -0.65 -13.45
CA LEU A 17 -9.74 -0.52 -12.03
C LEU A 17 -8.73 -1.34 -11.22
N PHE A 18 -8.02 -0.68 -10.33
CA PHE A 18 -6.99 -1.29 -9.49
C PHE A 18 -7.32 -1.04 -8.03
N GLY A 19 -7.17 -2.05 -7.20
CA GLY A 19 -7.48 -1.97 -5.77
C GLY A 19 -7.18 -3.29 -5.07
N ALA A 20 -7.77 -3.51 -3.90
CA ALA A 20 -7.55 -4.65 -2.99
C ALA A 20 -6.17 -4.67 -2.30
N GLU A 21 -5.14 -4.10 -2.90
CA GLU A 21 -3.80 -3.94 -2.34
C GLU A 21 -3.35 -2.48 -2.51
N PRO A 22 -2.55 -1.94 -1.59
CA PRO A 22 -1.95 -0.62 -1.76
C PRO A 22 -1.06 -0.57 -3.02
N TRP A 23 -1.14 0.50 -3.77
CA TRP A 23 -0.30 0.74 -4.93
C TRP A 23 0.12 2.21 -5.05
N THR A 24 1.23 2.46 -5.71
CA THR A 24 1.87 3.78 -5.75
C THR A 24 1.64 4.50 -7.08
N GLU A 25 1.88 5.82 -7.11
CA GLU A 25 1.87 6.59 -8.36
C GLU A 25 2.92 6.07 -9.36
N GLY A 26 4.08 5.61 -8.88
CA GLY A 26 5.08 4.99 -9.74
C GLY A 26 4.56 3.69 -10.40
N MET A 27 3.78 2.88 -9.66
CA MET A 27 3.11 1.71 -10.24
C MET A 27 2.03 2.12 -11.24
N ARG A 28 1.24 3.16 -10.94
CA ARG A 28 0.25 3.73 -11.86
C ARG A 28 0.88 4.05 -13.21
N HIS A 29 1.94 4.85 -13.21
CA HIS A 29 2.62 5.23 -14.44
C HIS A 29 3.17 4.02 -15.21
N LYS A 30 3.71 3.02 -14.54
CA LYS A 30 4.19 1.78 -15.19
C LYS A 30 3.04 0.99 -15.83
N ILE A 31 1.90 0.86 -15.13
CA ILE A 31 0.70 0.18 -15.62
C ILE A 31 0.16 0.90 -16.85
N GLU A 32 -0.03 2.22 -16.77
CA GLU A 32 -0.55 3.05 -17.86
C GLU A 32 0.36 2.99 -19.10
N ALA A 33 1.68 3.05 -18.90
CA ALA A 33 2.65 2.97 -19.99
C ALA A 33 2.68 1.60 -20.68
N VAL A 34 2.40 0.51 -19.93
CA VAL A 34 2.43 -0.86 -20.50
C VAL A 34 1.10 -1.25 -21.11
N LEU A 35 -0.02 -0.83 -20.52
CA LEU A 35 -1.37 -1.27 -20.92
C LEU A 35 -2.13 -0.24 -21.77
N PHE A 36 -1.59 0.97 -21.94
CA PHE A 36 -2.19 2.07 -22.72
C PHE A 36 -3.61 2.43 -22.26
N LEU A 37 -3.83 2.45 -20.95
CA LEU A 37 -5.12 2.77 -20.34
C LEU A 37 -4.97 3.84 -19.25
N THR A 38 -6.09 4.37 -18.77
CA THR A 38 -6.15 5.20 -17.57
C THR A 38 -6.38 4.29 -16.35
N ALA A 39 -5.43 4.28 -15.40
CA ALA A 39 -5.54 3.49 -14.18
C ALA A 39 -6.24 4.32 -13.09
N VAL A 40 -7.33 3.81 -12.54
CA VAL A 40 -8.09 4.41 -11.45
C VAL A 40 -8.13 3.48 -10.26
N ASP A 41 -8.08 4.08 -9.08
CA ASP A 41 -8.12 3.37 -7.81
C ASP A 41 -9.55 3.10 -7.36
N PHE A 42 -9.78 1.96 -6.71
CA PHE A 42 -11.04 1.67 -6.06
C PHE A 42 -10.82 1.05 -4.67
N TYR A 43 -11.78 1.26 -3.79
CA TYR A 43 -11.80 0.71 -2.44
C TYR A 43 -13.09 -0.06 -2.18
N GLY A 44 -12.96 -1.15 -1.46
CA GLY A 44 -14.05 -1.97 -0.96
C GLY A 44 -13.52 -3.09 -0.08
N LEU A 45 -14.41 -3.71 0.66
CA LEU A 45 -14.11 -4.84 1.55
C LEU A 45 -15.29 -5.81 1.54
N SER A 46 -15.00 -7.10 1.68
CA SER A 46 -16.00 -8.17 1.55
C SER A 46 -17.14 -8.05 2.55
N GLU A 47 -16.87 -7.51 3.73
CA GLU A 47 -17.83 -7.33 4.83
C GLU A 47 -18.89 -6.27 4.51
N ILE A 48 -18.53 -5.27 3.71
CA ILE A 48 -19.42 -4.18 3.29
C ILE A 48 -19.92 -4.42 1.87
N ILE A 49 -19.06 -4.25 0.89
CA ILE A 49 -19.24 -4.60 -0.51
C ILE A 49 -17.88 -4.59 -1.19
N GLY A 50 -17.54 -5.62 -1.89
CA GLY A 50 -16.28 -5.63 -2.60
C GLY A 50 -16.49 -5.88 -4.09
N PRO A 51 -15.97 -5.03 -4.96
CA PRO A 51 -15.58 -3.63 -4.86
C PRO A 51 -16.80 -2.69 -4.90
N GLY A 52 -16.64 -1.42 -4.51
CA GLY A 52 -17.69 -0.45 -4.76
C GLY A 52 -18.02 0.50 -3.61
N VAL A 53 -17.24 0.54 -2.53
CA VAL A 53 -17.42 1.56 -1.49
C VAL A 53 -16.99 2.92 -1.99
N ALA A 54 -15.82 3.01 -2.63
CA ALA A 54 -15.30 4.25 -3.18
C ALA A 54 -14.51 4.02 -4.46
N VAL A 55 -14.54 5.00 -5.37
CA VAL A 55 -13.84 4.95 -6.67
C VAL A 55 -13.20 6.30 -6.99
N GLU A 56 -11.98 6.29 -7.47
CA GLU A 56 -11.29 7.47 -7.96
C GLU A 56 -11.90 7.95 -9.28
N CYS A 57 -11.95 9.26 -9.51
CA CYS A 57 -12.32 9.81 -10.82
C CYS A 57 -11.07 10.01 -11.69
N ALA A 58 -11.21 9.76 -12.99
CA ALA A 58 -10.12 9.91 -13.95
C ALA A 58 -9.66 11.37 -14.12
N GLU A 59 -10.56 12.33 -13.89
CA GLU A 59 -10.33 13.77 -14.11
C GLU A 59 -9.42 14.40 -13.08
N ALA A 60 -9.58 14.04 -11.79
CA ALA A 60 -8.84 14.67 -10.70
C ALA A 60 -7.74 13.76 -10.12
N ARG A 61 -7.99 12.46 -10.05
CA ARG A 61 -7.10 11.46 -9.43
C ARG A 61 -6.60 11.89 -8.03
N SER A 62 -7.53 12.49 -7.26
CA SER A 62 -7.26 13.10 -5.98
C SER A 62 -8.21 12.58 -4.91
N GLY A 63 -7.98 11.34 -4.49
CA GLY A 63 -8.85 10.61 -3.58
C GLY A 63 -10.01 9.90 -4.27
N LEU A 64 -10.67 9.01 -3.54
CA LEU A 64 -11.72 8.14 -4.01
C LEU A 64 -13.08 8.69 -3.54
N HIS A 65 -14.00 8.90 -4.46
CA HIS A 65 -15.37 9.31 -4.17
C HIS A 65 -16.12 8.17 -3.51
N ILE A 66 -16.64 8.41 -2.30
CA ILE A 66 -17.49 7.46 -1.59
C ILE A 66 -18.88 7.49 -2.19
N ASN A 67 -19.50 6.32 -2.33
CA ASN A 67 -20.89 6.17 -2.76
C ASN A 67 -21.82 6.44 -1.58
N GLU A 68 -22.02 7.73 -1.25
CA GLU A 68 -22.77 8.21 -0.07
C GLU A 68 -24.27 7.90 -0.12
N ASP A 69 -24.81 7.54 -1.27
CA ASP A 69 -26.17 6.99 -1.41
C ASP A 69 -26.31 5.58 -0.80
N HIS A 70 -25.18 4.88 -0.61
CA HIS A 70 -25.12 3.54 -0.04
C HIS A 70 -24.39 3.46 1.29
N PHE A 71 -23.47 4.39 1.57
CA PHE A 71 -22.58 4.32 2.73
C PHE A 71 -22.45 5.68 3.41
N LEU A 72 -22.58 5.71 4.74
CA LEU A 72 -22.19 6.84 5.57
C LEU A 72 -20.76 6.59 6.08
N PRO A 73 -19.76 7.37 5.63
CA PRO A 73 -18.41 7.27 6.14
C PRO A 73 -18.18 8.17 7.36
N GLU A 74 -17.41 7.69 8.31
CA GLU A 74 -16.88 8.44 9.44
C GLU A 74 -15.38 8.18 9.56
N ILE A 75 -14.62 9.15 10.07
CA ILE A 75 -13.26 8.93 10.56
C ILE A 75 -13.29 9.03 12.06
N VAL A 76 -12.74 8.03 12.74
CA VAL A 76 -12.76 7.99 14.21
C VAL A 76 -11.33 7.84 14.77
N ASP A 77 -11.18 8.26 16.02
CA ASP A 77 -10.00 8.00 16.82
C ASP A 77 -10.00 6.57 17.42
N GLN A 78 -9.01 6.26 18.26
CA GLN A 78 -8.91 4.96 18.92
C GLN A 78 -10.09 4.68 19.88
N ALA A 79 -10.67 5.72 20.47
CA ALA A 79 -11.84 5.62 21.35
C ALA A 79 -13.15 5.42 20.56
N GLY A 80 -13.14 5.62 19.25
CA GLY A 80 -14.31 5.54 18.37
C GLY A 80 -15.07 6.85 18.26
N GLU A 81 -14.49 7.97 18.72
CA GLU A 81 -15.07 9.30 18.60
C GLU A 81 -14.79 9.91 17.22
N PRO A 82 -15.78 10.55 16.60
CA PRO A 82 -15.62 11.15 15.28
C PRO A 82 -14.58 12.27 15.25
N LEU A 83 -13.76 12.28 14.21
CA LEU A 83 -12.75 13.31 13.95
C LEU A 83 -13.23 14.32 12.91
N LEU A 84 -12.64 15.51 12.93
CA LEU A 84 -12.96 16.55 11.97
C LEU A 84 -12.49 16.16 10.55
N PRO A 85 -13.19 16.64 9.49
CA PRO A 85 -12.76 16.43 8.11
C PRO A 85 -11.29 16.81 7.89
N GLY A 86 -10.57 16.02 7.10
CA GLY A 86 -9.14 16.20 6.83
C GLY A 86 -8.22 15.59 7.89
N THR A 87 -8.73 15.23 9.08
CA THR A 87 -7.95 14.51 10.09
C THR A 87 -7.83 13.03 9.71
N GLU A 88 -6.68 12.44 10.00
CA GLU A 88 -6.44 11.01 9.80
C GLU A 88 -6.95 10.21 10.99
N GLY A 89 -7.58 9.08 10.69
CA GLY A 89 -8.07 8.13 11.68
C GLY A 89 -8.59 6.86 11.01
N GLU A 90 -9.23 6.02 11.78
CA GLU A 90 -9.82 4.78 11.26
C GLU A 90 -11.13 5.07 10.51
N LEU A 91 -11.24 4.50 9.31
CA LEU A 91 -12.48 4.56 8.54
C LEU A 91 -13.55 3.67 9.18
N VAL A 92 -14.69 4.24 9.40
CA VAL A 92 -15.91 3.56 9.87
C VAL A 92 -17.00 3.73 8.82
N LEU A 93 -17.72 2.65 8.52
CA LEU A 93 -18.77 2.64 7.51
C LEU A 93 -20.09 2.17 8.09
N THR A 94 -21.16 2.92 7.82
CA THR A 94 -22.55 2.49 8.04
C THR A 94 -23.21 2.26 6.69
N THR A 95 -23.79 1.08 6.48
CA THR A 95 -24.54 0.77 5.26
C THR A 95 -25.95 1.33 5.33
N LEU A 96 -26.39 2.03 4.28
CA LEU A 96 -27.71 2.69 4.22
C LEU A 96 -28.76 1.86 3.48
N THR A 97 -28.32 1.06 2.51
CA THR A 97 -29.22 0.33 1.59
C THR A 97 -29.04 -1.18 1.63
N LYS A 98 -28.11 -1.70 2.43
CA LYS A 98 -27.83 -3.13 2.51
C LYS A 98 -28.86 -3.83 3.39
N GLU A 99 -29.67 -4.71 2.81
CA GLU A 99 -30.70 -5.46 3.51
C GLU A 99 -30.14 -6.71 4.23
N ALA A 100 -29.26 -7.45 3.54
CA ALA A 100 -28.59 -8.60 4.12
C ALA A 100 -27.29 -8.17 4.80
N LEU A 101 -27.11 -8.53 6.07
CA LEU A 101 -25.95 -8.15 6.89
C LEU A 101 -25.71 -6.64 6.91
N PRO A 102 -26.71 -5.81 7.33
CA PRO A 102 -26.49 -4.38 7.48
C PRO A 102 -25.40 -4.13 8.51
N ALA A 103 -24.49 -3.22 8.18
CA ALA A 103 -23.39 -2.83 9.06
C ALA A 103 -23.66 -1.44 9.64
N PHE A 104 -23.60 -1.33 10.97
CA PHE A 104 -23.69 -0.06 11.68
C PHE A 104 -22.35 0.26 12.32
N ARG A 105 -21.77 1.42 11.92
CA ARG A 105 -20.47 1.87 12.39
C ARG A 105 -19.40 0.77 12.37
N TYR A 106 -19.32 0.07 11.25
CA TYR A 106 -18.35 -1.01 11.06
C TYR A 106 -16.94 -0.42 11.01
N ARG A 107 -16.10 -0.81 11.96
CA ARG A 107 -14.69 -0.42 12.00
C ARG A 107 -13.90 -1.25 10.99
N THR A 108 -13.38 -0.59 9.95
CA THR A 108 -12.68 -1.29 8.86
C THR A 108 -11.26 -1.69 9.24
N GLY A 109 -10.68 -1.05 10.24
CA GLY A 109 -9.25 -1.12 10.53
C GLY A 109 -8.39 -0.27 9.60
N ASP A 110 -8.94 0.27 8.52
CA ASP A 110 -8.17 1.05 7.54
C ASP A 110 -8.02 2.51 7.96
N VAL A 111 -6.80 3.05 7.88
CA VAL A 111 -6.47 4.43 8.25
C VAL A 111 -6.48 5.31 7.01
N THR A 112 -7.32 6.33 7.02
CA THR A 112 -7.47 7.33 5.95
C THR A 112 -7.92 8.67 6.51
N SER A 113 -8.30 9.62 5.64
CA SER A 113 -8.99 10.86 5.96
C SER A 113 -10.09 11.14 4.95
N LEU A 114 -11.07 11.97 5.32
CA LEU A 114 -12.16 12.38 4.44
C LEU A 114 -12.04 13.86 4.08
N SER A 115 -12.29 14.18 2.81
CA SER A 115 -12.36 15.55 2.30
C SER A 115 -13.74 15.81 1.71
N PRO A 116 -14.52 16.76 2.24
CA PRO A 116 -15.79 17.20 1.69
C PRO A 116 -15.63 18.21 0.55
N GLU A 117 -14.41 18.63 0.24
CA GLU A 117 -14.14 19.64 -0.78
C GLU A 117 -14.65 19.21 -2.17
N PRO A 118 -15.26 20.13 -2.95
CA PRO A 118 -15.72 19.83 -4.30
C PRO A 118 -14.62 19.28 -5.20
N CYS A 119 -14.93 18.29 -6.01
CA CYS A 119 -14.00 17.72 -6.96
C CYS A 119 -14.10 18.39 -8.34
N LYS A 120 -12.98 18.48 -9.05
CA LYS A 120 -12.92 18.98 -10.44
C LYS A 120 -13.81 18.19 -11.42
N CYS A 121 -14.12 16.92 -11.11
CA CYS A 121 -15.02 16.11 -11.91
C CYS A 121 -16.51 16.50 -11.78
N GLY A 122 -16.84 17.44 -10.90
CA GLY A 122 -18.21 17.89 -10.64
C GLY A 122 -19.00 17.07 -9.61
N ARG A 123 -18.46 15.94 -9.12
CA ARG A 123 -19.10 15.17 -8.02
C ARG A 123 -18.98 15.93 -6.70
N THR A 124 -20.04 15.86 -5.91
CA THR A 124 -20.16 16.50 -4.60
C THR A 124 -19.96 15.52 -3.43
N THR A 125 -19.84 14.22 -3.73
CA THR A 125 -19.62 13.19 -2.74
C THR A 125 -18.26 13.34 -2.05
N VAL A 126 -18.23 13.02 -0.76
CA VAL A 126 -17.01 13.01 0.05
C VAL A 126 -15.96 12.09 -0.60
N ARG A 127 -14.71 12.54 -0.55
CA ARG A 127 -13.58 11.73 -1.02
C ARG A 127 -12.75 11.25 0.15
N MET A 128 -12.45 9.96 0.13
CA MET A 128 -11.43 9.41 1.03
C MET A 128 -10.05 9.53 0.41
N ALA A 129 -9.05 9.78 1.23
CA ALA A 129 -7.65 9.68 0.83
C ALA A 129 -7.29 8.20 0.58
N ARG A 130 -6.14 7.93 -0.02
CA ARG A 130 -5.61 6.57 -0.09
C ARG A 130 -5.39 6.01 1.31
N ILE A 131 -5.62 4.71 1.45
CA ILE A 131 -5.34 4.00 2.69
C ILE A 131 -3.85 4.11 3.01
N LYS A 132 -3.53 4.58 4.21
CA LYS A 132 -2.15 4.67 4.71
C LYS A 132 -1.65 3.36 5.30
N GLY A 133 -2.56 2.57 5.84
CA GLY A 133 -2.29 1.30 6.49
C GLY A 133 -3.51 0.85 7.27
N ARG A 134 -3.32 -0.18 8.08
CA ARG A 134 -4.35 -0.71 8.97
C ARG A 134 -3.95 -0.51 10.42
N THR A 135 -4.93 -0.28 11.28
CA THR A 135 -4.71 -0.13 12.73
C THR A 135 -4.18 -1.43 13.35
N ASP A 136 -4.59 -2.58 12.82
CA ASP A 136 -4.17 -3.92 13.24
C ASP A 136 -2.82 -4.38 12.66
N ASP A 137 -2.36 -3.76 11.56
CA ASP A 137 -1.04 -4.03 10.96
C ASP A 137 0.05 -3.06 11.45
N MET A 138 -0.30 -2.09 12.29
CA MET A 138 0.63 -1.09 12.79
C MET A 138 1.66 -1.71 13.73
N LEU A 139 2.92 -1.52 13.41
CA LEU A 139 4.07 -1.94 14.23
C LEU A 139 4.52 -0.77 15.10
N ILE A 140 4.71 -1.01 16.39
CA ILE A 140 5.32 -0.03 17.29
C ILE A 140 6.79 -0.42 17.48
N ILE A 141 7.70 0.33 16.85
CA ILE A 141 9.14 0.09 16.87
C ILE A 141 9.82 1.24 17.59
N LYS A 142 10.39 0.98 18.77
CA LYS A 142 11.07 2.01 19.59
C LYS A 142 10.23 3.29 19.80
N GLY A 143 8.90 3.13 19.96
CA GLY A 143 7.97 4.24 20.15
C GLY A 143 7.51 4.94 18.87
N VAL A 144 7.93 4.47 17.69
CA VAL A 144 7.49 4.98 16.40
C VAL A 144 6.44 4.04 15.81
N ASN A 145 5.33 4.61 15.34
CA ASN A 145 4.30 3.87 14.60
C ASN A 145 4.77 3.65 13.17
N VAL A 146 4.92 2.39 12.77
CA VAL A 146 5.37 1.99 11.44
C VAL A 146 4.26 1.17 10.77
N TYR A 147 3.79 1.63 9.62
CA TYR A 147 2.85 0.87 8.79
C TYR A 147 3.63 0.11 7.70
N PRO A 148 3.37 -1.20 7.49
CA PRO A 148 3.99 -1.97 6.41
C PRO A 148 3.86 -1.31 5.03
N SER A 149 2.72 -0.66 4.77
CA SER A 149 2.48 0.10 3.54
C SER A 149 3.43 1.29 3.33
N GLN A 150 3.86 1.97 4.41
CA GLN A 150 4.85 3.04 4.31
C GLN A 150 6.22 2.49 3.93
N VAL A 151 6.59 1.33 4.52
CA VAL A 151 7.83 0.63 4.16
C VAL A 151 7.78 0.22 2.69
N GLU A 152 6.68 -0.39 2.26
CA GLU A 152 6.48 -0.82 0.87
C GLU A 152 6.62 0.35 -0.12
N ALA A 153 5.94 1.47 0.15
CA ALA A 153 6.02 2.66 -0.70
C ALA A 153 7.47 3.19 -0.82
N ALA A 154 8.22 3.16 0.28
CA ALA A 154 9.62 3.58 0.28
C ALA A 154 10.52 2.61 -0.52
N LEU A 155 10.30 1.30 -0.39
CA LEU A 155 11.06 0.26 -1.10
C LEU A 155 10.77 0.26 -2.60
N LEU A 156 9.50 0.39 -3.01
CA LEU A 156 9.10 0.43 -4.43
C LEU A 156 9.66 1.65 -5.17
N ALA A 157 10.07 2.70 -4.47
CA ALA A 157 10.75 3.84 -5.04
C ALA A 157 12.25 3.61 -5.31
N VAL A 158 12.80 2.45 -4.91
CA VAL A 158 14.19 2.05 -5.18
C VAL A 158 14.20 1.09 -6.37
N GLU A 159 14.57 1.58 -7.55
CA GLU A 159 14.51 0.83 -8.82
C GLU A 159 15.39 -0.43 -8.85
N ASP A 160 16.44 -0.46 -7.98
CA ASP A 160 17.37 -1.58 -7.88
C ASP A 160 16.82 -2.78 -7.10
N LEU A 161 15.61 -2.67 -6.54
CA LEU A 161 14.96 -3.73 -5.76
C LEU A 161 13.92 -4.49 -6.57
N ALA A 162 13.82 -5.79 -6.30
CA ALA A 162 12.64 -6.58 -6.65
C ALA A 162 11.45 -6.20 -5.75
N PRO A 163 10.19 -6.40 -6.19
CA PRO A 163 9.00 -6.03 -5.42
C PRO A 163 8.68 -7.00 -4.28
N HIS A 164 9.70 -7.68 -3.75
CA HIS A 164 9.58 -8.69 -2.71
C HIS A 164 10.37 -8.27 -1.49
N TYR A 165 9.67 -8.23 -0.34
CA TYR A 165 10.28 -7.84 0.92
C TYR A 165 9.61 -8.56 2.10
N GLN A 166 10.30 -8.62 3.23
CA GLN A 166 9.76 -9.04 4.52
C GLN A 166 10.20 -8.08 5.62
N LEU A 167 9.31 -7.86 6.57
CA LEU A 167 9.55 -7.10 7.79
C LEU A 167 9.67 -8.08 8.95
N VAL A 168 10.83 -8.16 9.56
CA VAL A 168 11.06 -9.04 10.69
C VAL A 168 11.13 -8.20 11.95
N VAL A 169 10.17 -8.40 12.85
CA VAL A 169 10.11 -7.72 14.14
C VAL A 169 10.78 -8.61 15.19
N ASP A 170 11.94 -8.21 15.67
CA ASP A 170 12.67 -8.90 16.73
C ASP A 170 12.31 -8.27 18.07
N ARG A 171 11.67 -9.06 18.95
CA ARG A 171 11.29 -8.67 20.32
C ARG A 171 12.12 -9.37 21.38
N THR A 172 13.16 -10.14 21.00
CA THR A 172 13.93 -10.98 21.92
C THR A 172 14.86 -10.21 22.84
N HIS A 173 15.22 -8.96 22.49
CA HIS A 173 16.24 -8.16 23.17
C HIS A 173 15.70 -6.86 23.80
N GLY A 174 14.49 -6.89 24.36
CA GLY A 174 13.88 -5.77 25.10
C GLY A 174 13.06 -4.85 24.21
N PHE A 175 13.64 -3.84 23.57
CA PHE A 175 12.88 -2.99 22.63
C PHE A 175 12.75 -3.65 21.28
N PRO A 176 11.53 -3.62 20.67
CA PRO A 176 11.32 -4.16 19.34
C PRO A 176 12.28 -3.52 18.33
N ASN A 177 13.00 -4.36 17.59
CA ASN A 177 13.84 -3.94 16.46
C ASN A 177 13.18 -4.37 15.15
N LEU A 178 13.38 -3.59 14.08
CA LEU A 178 12.85 -3.87 12.75
C LEU A 178 14.00 -4.20 11.80
N GLU A 179 13.97 -5.40 11.23
CA GLU A 179 14.79 -5.79 10.10
C GLU A 179 13.93 -5.74 8.83
N VAL A 180 14.48 -5.17 7.77
CA VAL A 180 13.82 -5.09 6.47
C VAL A 180 14.62 -5.92 5.48
N HIS A 181 14.08 -7.08 5.11
CA HIS A 181 14.66 -8.00 4.15
C HIS A 181 14.17 -7.65 2.76
N VAL A 182 15.09 -7.49 1.81
CA VAL A 182 14.81 -7.12 0.41
C VAL A 182 15.68 -7.89 -0.54
N GLU A 183 15.22 -8.08 -1.76
CA GLU A 183 15.98 -8.70 -2.84
C GLU A 183 16.38 -7.67 -3.90
N PRO A 184 17.56 -7.80 -4.54
CA PRO A 184 17.92 -6.99 -5.69
C PRO A 184 16.99 -7.30 -6.89
N ALA A 185 16.77 -6.30 -7.73
CA ALA A 185 16.13 -6.52 -9.03
C ALA A 185 16.94 -7.53 -9.87
N GLU A 186 16.28 -8.28 -10.74
CA GLU A 186 16.93 -9.33 -11.52
C GLU A 186 18.08 -8.79 -12.38
N SER A 187 17.92 -7.59 -12.97
CA SER A 187 18.96 -6.91 -13.72
C SER A 187 20.19 -6.55 -12.89
N VAL A 188 19.98 -6.22 -11.61
CA VAL A 188 21.05 -5.92 -10.66
C VAL A 188 21.78 -7.20 -10.26
N ALA A 189 21.02 -8.24 -9.90
CA ALA A 189 21.58 -9.54 -9.53
C ALA A 189 22.40 -10.18 -10.66
N GLN A 190 21.94 -10.06 -11.92
CA GLN A 190 22.68 -10.54 -13.08
C GLN A 190 24.03 -9.84 -13.27
N ARG A 191 24.12 -8.53 -12.98
CA ARG A 191 25.39 -7.79 -13.02
C ARG A 191 26.37 -8.26 -11.94
N TRP A 192 25.87 -8.62 -10.77
CA TRP A 192 26.73 -9.12 -9.68
C TRP A 192 27.23 -10.55 -9.92
N GLY A 193 26.56 -11.31 -10.78
CA GLY A 193 26.85 -12.74 -11.00
C GLY A 193 26.50 -13.57 -9.75
N ARG A 194 27.51 -14.04 -9.01
CA ARG A 194 27.27 -14.77 -7.77
C ARG A 194 26.97 -13.77 -6.64
N PHE A 195 25.88 -13.98 -5.92
CA PHE A 195 25.54 -13.17 -4.76
C PHE A 195 26.58 -13.38 -3.63
N ASP A 196 27.16 -12.27 -3.18
CA ASP A 196 28.06 -12.21 -2.01
C ASP A 196 27.62 -11.04 -1.11
N PRO A 197 27.17 -11.30 0.12
CA PRO A 197 26.76 -10.26 1.08
C PRO A 197 27.87 -9.22 1.39
N ALA A 198 29.15 -9.58 1.20
CA ALA A 198 30.30 -8.71 1.40
C ALA A 198 30.65 -7.86 0.17
N HIS A 199 29.98 -8.07 -0.96
CA HIS A 199 30.28 -7.32 -2.18
C HIS A 199 30.01 -5.82 -1.99
N PRO A 200 30.87 -4.91 -2.47
CA PRO A 200 30.70 -3.46 -2.32
C PRO A 200 29.39 -2.91 -2.84
N GLU A 201 28.86 -3.44 -3.96
CA GLU A 201 27.57 -3.02 -4.51
C GLU A 201 26.39 -3.47 -3.65
N VAL A 202 26.46 -4.59 -2.94
CA VAL A 202 25.47 -5.01 -1.96
C VAL A 202 25.46 -4.04 -0.77
N ALA A 203 26.64 -3.62 -0.31
CA ALA A 203 26.77 -2.61 0.73
C ALA A 203 26.19 -1.25 0.28
N ALA A 204 26.46 -0.84 -0.94
CA ALA A 204 25.90 0.39 -1.52
C ALA A 204 24.37 0.34 -1.62
N LEU A 205 23.80 -0.79 -2.09
CA LEU A 205 22.35 -0.98 -2.13
C LEU A 205 21.74 -0.95 -0.73
N ARG A 206 22.36 -1.62 0.25
CA ARG A 206 21.93 -1.59 1.65
C ARG A 206 21.87 -0.16 2.18
N HIS A 207 22.89 0.66 1.92
CA HIS A 207 22.94 2.06 2.34
C HIS A 207 21.83 2.88 1.69
N LYS A 208 21.64 2.74 0.36
CA LYS A 208 20.57 3.41 -0.40
C LYS A 208 19.17 3.11 0.15
N VAL A 209 18.90 1.84 0.45
CA VAL A 209 17.64 1.40 1.06
C VAL A 209 17.47 1.97 2.47
N GLY A 210 18.54 1.91 3.28
CA GLY A 210 18.53 2.47 4.64
C GLY A 210 18.24 3.97 4.66
N ASP A 211 18.85 4.75 3.79
CA ASP A 211 18.60 6.20 3.69
C ASP A 211 17.16 6.50 3.28
N ARG A 212 16.63 5.72 2.34
CA ARG A 212 15.26 5.87 1.88
C ARG A 212 14.25 5.57 2.98
N LEU A 213 14.45 4.49 3.73
CA LEU A 213 13.58 4.12 4.84
C LEU A 213 13.71 5.09 6.02
N ARG A 214 14.91 5.57 6.32
CA ARG A 214 15.12 6.61 7.33
C ARG A 214 14.32 7.86 7.04
N ALA A 215 14.35 8.32 5.80
CA ALA A 215 13.61 9.49 5.36
C ALA A 215 12.08 9.30 5.45
N ALA A 216 11.59 8.07 5.19
CA ALA A 216 10.16 7.77 5.20
C ALA A 216 9.59 7.49 6.59
N LEU A 217 10.37 6.88 7.49
CA LEU A 217 9.88 6.33 8.75
C LEU A 217 10.38 7.10 9.99
N ALA A 218 11.34 8.02 9.83
CA ALA A 218 12.08 8.63 10.93
C ALA A 218 12.71 7.59 11.89
N LEU A 219 13.03 6.39 11.38
CA LEU A 219 13.58 5.23 12.06
C LEU A 219 14.75 4.66 11.24
N ASN A 220 15.71 4.05 11.91
CA ASN A 220 16.81 3.32 11.28
C ASN A 220 16.57 1.81 11.41
N PRO A 221 15.87 1.15 10.49
CA PRO A 221 15.75 -0.29 10.49
C PRO A 221 17.06 -0.94 10.05
N GLU A 222 17.27 -2.18 10.46
CA GLU A 222 18.33 -3.01 9.91
C GLU A 222 17.94 -3.47 8.51
N ILE A 223 18.86 -3.32 7.53
CA ILE A 223 18.59 -3.71 6.14
C ILE A 223 19.37 -4.98 5.83
N VAL A 224 18.64 -6.00 5.43
CA VAL A 224 19.18 -7.29 4.97
C VAL A 224 18.94 -7.43 3.48
N ILE A 225 20.02 -7.46 2.70
CA ILE A 225 19.92 -7.79 1.27
C ILE A 225 20.00 -9.29 1.13
N GLU A 226 18.93 -9.89 0.68
CA GLU A 226 18.83 -11.33 0.45
C GLU A 226 19.31 -11.72 -0.97
N ALA A 227 19.68 -12.98 -1.14
CA ALA A 227 19.90 -13.52 -2.47
C ALA A 227 18.58 -13.51 -3.28
N PRO A 228 18.66 -13.37 -4.62
CA PRO A 228 17.46 -13.40 -5.45
C PRO A 228 16.63 -14.67 -5.22
N ARG A 229 15.32 -14.53 -5.12
CA ARG A 229 14.33 -15.59 -4.91
C ARG A 229 14.42 -16.32 -3.57
N THR A 230 15.01 -15.69 -2.56
CA THR A 230 15.07 -16.22 -1.17
C THR A 230 13.78 -15.91 -0.42
N ILE A 231 13.22 -14.70 -0.61
CA ILE A 231 11.96 -14.30 0.04
C ILE A 231 10.80 -15.11 -0.54
N PRO A 232 9.96 -15.76 0.29
CA PRO A 232 8.84 -16.57 -0.19
C PRO A 232 7.88 -15.79 -1.08
N ARG A 233 7.40 -16.42 -2.15
CA ARG A 233 6.37 -15.87 -3.05
C ARG A 233 5.01 -16.32 -2.57
N SER A 234 4.07 -15.39 -2.43
CA SER A 234 2.70 -15.68 -2.01
C SER A 234 1.79 -15.78 -3.23
N GLU A 235 0.98 -16.83 -3.27
CA GLU A 235 -0.19 -16.91 -4.15
C GLU A 235 -1.37 -16.26 -3.41
N GLY A 236 -1.61 -14.97 -3.58
CA GLY A 236 -2.61 -14.18 -2.84
C GLY A 236 -1.97 -13.10 -1.97
N LYS A 237 -2.63 -12.76 -0.83
CA LYS A 237 -2.09 -11.73 0.09
C LYS A 237 -0.74 -12.15 0.66
N ALA A 238 0.27 -11.32 0.46
CA ALA A 238 1.61 -11.57 0.96
C ALA A 238 1.69 -11.41 2.48
N VAL A 239 2.25 -12.42 3.18
CA VAL A 239 2.63 -12.28 4.59
C VAL A 239 3.92 -11.46 4.66
N ARG A 240 3.77 -10.18 4.94
CA ARG A 240 4.89 -9.21 4.95
C ARG A 240 5.60 -9.11 6.29
N VAL A 241 4.89 -9.36 7.38
CA VAL A 241 5.41 -9.20 8.75
C VAL A 241 5.64 -10.56 9.40
N ILE A 242 6.82 -10.75 9.94
CA ILE A 242 7.23 -11.96 10.68
C ILE A 242 7.72 -11.50 12.05
N GLU A 243 7.25 -12.15 13.12
CA GLU A 243 7.77 -11.94 14.46
C GLU A 243 8.81 -13.02 14.82
N LYS A 244 10.01 -12.60 15.19
CA LYS A 244 10.99 -13.48 15.87
C LYS A 244 10.52 -13.64 17.31
N LYS A 245 10.27 -14.89 17.69
CA LYS A 245 9.95 -15.29 19.06
C LYS A 245 11.18 -15.75 19.79
#